data_f0ba569c04cecf9662b26d7fe045dbb6
#
_entry.id   f0ba569c04cecf9662b26d7fe045dbb6
#
_cell.length_a   1.000
_cell.length_b   1.000
_cell.length_c   1.000
_cell.angle_alpha   90.00
_cell.angle_beta   90.00
_cell.angle_gamma   90.00
#
_symmetry.space_group_name_H-M   'P 1'
#
loop_
_entity.id
_entity.type
_entity.pdbx_description
1 polymer ?
#
loop_
_entity_poly.entity_id
_entity_poly.type
_entity_poly.pdbx_seq_one_letter_code
_entity_poly.pdbx_strand_id
1 'polypeptide(L)'
;MMNHFRYINVLILLFINPFLYAQNNSISGFITDQETGEALIGANVFIQETGNGMSTDKNGYYVIQNITSGKYNLIVSYIGYNTFKKEINLSQNESIKMNLSLKVEALEINEVEVSAEKLRRKNNIQPSRVNLSPRIIKAAPALAEPDIFRTIQALPGVLTNNEASTGLVIRGGNTDQNLILLDGITVYNPTHFGGIFSNFIVDAVKEAELIKGGYNAEYGGRLSAVLNVLSREGNRNYFQGKTSISLLSAQTTMEGPFYKGAWLLSARRTYFDYLLPKILPPKTSENIPPYYFYDLQGHLFSDLNDKDRISFSIYRGIDDLIFNTLGLTADWGNNTYSMSFRRVFNEKLVGNFLAASSEFFTNFNLGGEDGLKSANKIVDQTISSNLTLFQSSKTEIRSGIQVKKLDFKYLSTFLVDTSFYIRENPLEASLYTKLKWKITPSFIFEPGLRYNYYSVYSNTPYIDLRMGLKFILTDDRYINLAFGNYHQFIQTAQDDYNPTILDSWLAVDSSVDPAEAQQAVIGYEEYINDIYKIQIEGYYKELQNMLTFENLTSSTDADVSDDKISDTFTPADGYAYGIELFVQKTFGKLTGWVAYTNSIARKIM
;
A
#
# COMPACT_ATOMS: atom_id res chain seq x y z
N MET A 1 -30.56 -19.96 11.39
CA MET A 1 -30.46 -18.70 10.64
C MET A 1 -31.13 -17.50 11.29
N MET A 2 -32.22 -17.63 12.06
CA MET A 2 -32.97 -16.48 12.64
C MET A 2 -32.36 -15.84 13.90
N ASN A 3 -31.48 -16.49 14.64
CA ASN A 3 -30.95 -15.95 15.90
C ASN A 3 -29.69 -15.05 15.73
N HIS A 4 -28.95 -15.15 14.61
CA HIS A 4 -27.78 -14.30 14.38
C HIS A 4 -28.13 -12.87 13.90
N PHE A 5 -29.29 -12.69 13.26
CA PHE A 5 -29.77 -11.36 12.86
C PHE A 5 -30.17 -10.45 14.03
N ARG A 6 -30.50 -11.00 15.20
CA ARG A 6 -30.85 -10.19 16.38
C ARG A 6 -29.66 -9.46 17.00
N TYR A 7 -28.47 -10.05 16.95
CA TYR A 7 -27.24 -9.41 17.50
C TYR A 7 -26.67 -8.33 16.58
N ILE A 8 -26.84 -8.47 15.26
CA ILE A 8 -26.43 -7.44 14.28
C ILE A 8 -27.28 -6.17 14.44
N ASN A 9 -28.60 -6.31 14.69
CA ASN A 9 -29.47 -5.16 14.94
C ASN A 9 -29.15 -4.43 16.26
N VAL A 10 -28.68 -5.12 17.29
CA VAL A 10 -28.26 -4.50 18.56
C VAL A 10 -26.91 -3.75 18.38
N LEU A 11 -25.99 -4.25 17.58
CA LEU A 11 -24.73 -3.54 17.28
C LEU A 11 -24.99 -2.26 16.45
N ILE A 12 -25.90 -2.30 15.48
CA ILE A 12 -26.29 -1.12 14.68
C ILE A 12 -27.02 -0.08 15.53
N LEU A 13 -27.85 -0.49 16.49
CA LEU A 13 -28.57 0.42 17.39
C LEU A 13 -27.68 1.09 18.44
N LEU A 14 -26.56 0.51 18.83
CA LEU A 14 -25.58 1.14 19.73
C LEU A 14 -24.80 2.30 19.08
N PHE A 15 -24.79 2.40 17.75
CA PHE A 15 -24.17 3.50 17.00
C PHE A 15 -25.14 4.61 16.60
N ILE A 16 -26.45 4.46 16.84
CA ILE A 16 -27.46 5.51 16.61
C ILE A 16 -27.78 6.19 17.95
N ASN A 17 -26.78 6.83 18.56
CA ASN A 17 -27.08 7.83 19.59
C ASN A 17 -27.58 9.10 18.89
N PRO A 18 -28.71 9.70 19.35
CA PRO A 18 -29.16 10.99 18.82
C PRO A 18 -28.08 12.03 19.13
N PHE A 19 -27.38 12.45 18.10
CA PHE A 19 -26.40 13.52 18.18
C PHE A 19 -27.09 14.81 18.63
N LEU A 20 -26.88 15.19 19.88
CA LEU A 20 -27.08 16.58 20.30
C LEU A 20 -26.15 17.45 19.43
N TYR A 21 -26.70 18.10 18.43
CA TYR A 21 -26.03 19.08 17.59
C TYR A 21 -25.69 20.30 18.45
N ALA A 22 -24.55 20.29 19.09
CA ALA A 22 -23.88 21.55 19.39
C ALA A 22 -23.40 22.09 18.03
N GLN A 23 -24.07 23.09 17.51
CA GLN A 23 -23.63 23.83 16.33
C GLN A 23 -22.39 24.63 16.72
N ASN A 24 -21.22 24.08 16.45
CA ASN A 24 -19.92 24.75 16.62
C ASN A 24 -19.38 25.10 15.24
N ASN A 25 -18.65 26.20 15.16
CA ASN A 25 -18.02 26.62 13.91
C ASN A 25 -17.07 25.55 13.37
N SER A 26 -16.97 25.48 12.06
CA SER A 26 -16.03 24.60 11.36
C SER A 26 -15.39 25.31 10.16
N ILE A 27 -14.19 24.84 9.79
CA ILE A 27 -13.49 25.23 8.57
C ILE A 27 -13.12 23.95 7.83
N SER A 28 -13.49 23.84 6.57
CA SER A 28 -13.20 22.68 5.75
C SER A 28 -12.79 23.06 4.34
N GLY A 29 -12.09 22.17 3.63
CA GLY A 29 -11.72 22.42 2.25
C GLY A 29 -10.63 21.49 1.75
N PHE A 30 -10.05 21.83 0.62
CA PHE A 30 -8.97 21.09 -0.01
C PHE A 30 -7.70 21.95 -0.06
N ILE A 31 -6.55 21.29 0.14
CA ILE A 31 -5.23 21.89 -0.04
C ILE A 31 -4.62 21.29 -1.30
N THR A 32 -4.16 22.15 -2.20
CA THR A 32 -3.58 21.74 -3.50
C THR A 32 -2.25 22.45 -3.75
N ASP A 33 -1.45 21.89 -4.63
CA ASP A 33 -0.29 22.54 -5.22
C ASP A 33 -0.75 23.66 -6.17
N GLN A 34 -0.15 24.84 -6.09
CA GLN A 34 -0.55 25.99 -6.91
C GLN A 34 -0.15 25.81 -8.37
N GLU A 35 0.96 25.14 -8.64
CA GLU A 35 1.50 24.99 -9.99
C GLU A 35 0.78 23.88 -10.77
N THR A 36 0.58 22.74 -10.13
CA THR A 36 -0.02 21.55 -10.77
C THR A 36 -1.51 21.39 -10.50
N GLY A 37 -2.02 21.95 -9.40
CA GLY A 37 -3.37 21.73 -8.89
C GLY A 37 -3.57 20.38 -8.22
N GLU A 38 -2.51 19.56 -8.07
CA GLU A 38 -2.58 18.26 -7.38
C GLU A 38 -2.91 18.43 -5.90
N ALA A 39 -3.70 17.51 -5.33
CA ALA A 39 -4.02 17.52 -3.92
C ALA A 39 -2.77 17.28 -3.06
N LEU A 40 -2.56 18.05 -1.99
CA LEU A 40 -1.45 17.87 -1.05
C LEU A 40 -1.89 16.97 0.11
N ILE A 41 -1.33 15.75 0.16
CA ILE A 41 -1.60 14.74 1.19
C ILE A 41 -0.74 15.02 2.42
N GLY A 42 -1.36 15.08 3.61
CA GLY A 42 -0.62 15.32 4.85
C GLY A 42 -0.19 16.77 5.05
N ALA A 43 -0.71 17.74 4.26
CA ALA A 43 -0.53 19.16 4.54
C ALA A 43 -1.20 19.52 5.88
N ASN A 44 -0.53 20.27 6.72
CA ASN A 44 -1.05 20.64 8.04
C ASN A 44 -1.85 21.90 7.98
N VAL A 45 -3.06 21.86 8.53
CA VAL A 45 -3.99 22.98 8.63
C VAL A 45 -4.35 23.16 10.09
N PHE A 46 -4.03 24.32 10.68
CA PHE A 46 -4.29 24.56 12.09
C PHE A 46 -4.54 26.04 12.40
N ILE A 47 -5.19 26.26 13.54
CA ILE A 47 -5.46 27.58 14.10
C ILE A 47 -4.31 27.91 15.05
N GLN A 48 -3.60 29.02 14.79
CA GLN A 48 -2.40 29.40 15.54
C GLN A 48 -2.67 29.58 17.02
N GLU A 49 -3.78 30.23 17.39
CA GLU A 49 -4.10 30.63 18.75
C GLU A 49 -4.50 29.45 19.63
N THR A 50 -5.06 28.41 19.06
CA THR A 50 -5.59 27.25 19.81
C THR A 50 -4.78 25.98 19.60
N GLY A 51 -3.94 25.94 18.55
CA GLY A 51 -3.26 24.71 18.11
C GLY A 51 -4.22 23.64 17.58
N ASN A 52 -5.52 23.95 17.45
CA ASN A 52 -6.50 23.00 16.92
C ASN A 52 -6.33 22.88 15.41
N GLY A 53 -6.13 21.65 14.93
CA GLY A 53 -5.87 21.42 13.52
C GLY A 53 -5.76 19.94 13.18
N MET A 54 -5.57 19.68 11.87
CA MET A 54 -5.35 18.34 11.32
C MET A 54 -4.46 18.38 10.09
N SER A 55 -3.97 17.20 9.72
CA SER A 55 -3.33 17.01 8.40
C SER A 55 -4.38 16.61 7.37
N THR A 56 -4.21 17.05 6.13
CA THR A 56 -5.09 16.66 5.01
C THR A 56 -5.06 15.15 4.77
N ASP A 57 -6.19 14.60 4.39
CA ASP A 57 -6.35 13.19 4.04
C ASP A 57 -5.71 12.86 2.66
N LYS A 58 -5.87 11.62 2.18
CA LYS A 58 -5.39 11.17 0.86
C LYS A 58 -5.96 11.95 -0.33
N ASN A 59 -7.04 12.70 -0.13
CA ASN A 59 -7.67 13.56 -1.13
C ASN A 59 -7.25 15.02 -1.00
N GLY A 60 -6.38 15.36 -0.04
CA GLY A 60 -6.06 16.74 0.31
C GLY A 60 -7.17 17.45 1.10
N TYR A 61 -8.18 16.70 1.62
CA TYR A 61 -9.29 17.26 2.37
C TYR A 61 -8.94 17.47 3.85
N TYR A 62 -9.43 18.58 4.42
CA TYR A 62 -9.32 18.89 5.84
C TYR A 62 -10.63 19.40 6.42
N VAL A 63 -10.84 19.22 7.73
CA VAL A 63 -11.92 19.82 8.49
C VAL A 63 -11.48 20.10 9.92
N ILE A 64 -11.54 21.35 10.36
CA ILE A 64 -11.32 21.76 11.75
C ILE A 64 -12.67 22.11 12.34
N GLN A 65 -13.02 21.45 13.45
CA GLN A 65 -14.34 21.57 14.10
C GLN A 65 -14.20 22.09 15.52
N ASN A 66 -15.36 22.44 16.10
CA ASN A 66 -15.47 22.90 17.49
C ASN A 66 -14.61 24.16 17.74
N ILE A 67 -14.64 25.09 16.80
CA ILE A 67 -13.97 26.38 16.92
C ILE A 67 -14.95 27.35 17.58
N THR A 68 -14.53 28.05 18.60
CA THR A 68 -15.33 29.14 19.21
C THR A 68 -15.44 30.33 18.25
N SER A 69 -16.46 31.15 18.39
CA SER A 69 -16.56 32.41 17.62
C SER A 69 -15.43 33.35 17.99
N GLY A 70 -14.84 34.01 17.01
CA GLY A 70 -13.70 34.90 17.23
C GLY A 70 -12.84 35.11 15.98
N LYS A 71 -11.76 35.86 16.17
CA LYS A 71 -10.75 36.11 15.13
C LYS A 71 -9.57 35.15 15.35
N TYR A 72 -9.10 34.52 14.30
CA TYR A 72 -8.05 33.53 14.33
C TYR A 72 -7.13 33.65 13.12
N ASN A 73 -5.89 33.15 13.26
CA ASN A 73 -4.97 32.96 12.16
C ASN A 73 -4.99 31.48 11.74
N LEU A 74 -5.54 31.22 10.55
CA LEU A 74 -5.42 29.91 9.91
C LEU A 74 -4.06 29.78 9.26
N ILE A 75 -3.33 28.73 9.63
CA ILE A 75 -2.02 28.44 9.06
C ILE A 75 -2.12 27.13 8.28
N VAL A 76 -1.56 27.12 7.07
CA VAL A 76 -1.40 25.91 6.25
C VAL A 76 0.05 25.79 5.86
N SER A 77 0.62 24.61 6.10
CA SER A 77 2.03 24.35 5.78
C SER A 77 2.23 22.92 5.26
N TYR A 78 3.19 22.78 4.38
CA TYR A 78 3.61 21.51 3.82
C TYR A 78 5.09 21.56 3.45
N ILE A 79 5.83 20.46 3.65
CA ILE A 79 7.28 20.43 3.39
C ILE A 79 7.58 20.76 1.92
N GLY A 80 8.45 21.75 1.69
CA GLY A 80 8.82 22.23 0.36
C GLY A 80 7.86 23.26 -0.25
N TYR A 81 6.93 23.81 0.56
CA TYR A 81 5.97 24.83 0.14
C TYR A 81 5.98 26.02 1.08
N ASN A 82 5.65 27.21 0.53
CA ASN A 82 5.48 28.41 1.32
C ASN A 82 4.34 28.24 2.31
N THR A 83 4.56 28.62 3.55
CA THR A 83 3.52 28.62 4.57
C THR A 83 2.47 29.68 4.25
N PHE A 84 1.21 29.25 4.18
CA PHE A 84 0.07 30.13 4.01
C PHE A 84 -0.48 30.55 5.37
N LYS A 85 -0.70 31.87 5.56
CA LYS A 85 -1.33 32.43 6.76
C LYS A 85 -2.46 33.38 6.37
N LYS A 86 -3.63 33.22 7.00
CA LYS A 86 -4.80 34.04 6.76
C LYS A 86 -5.57 34.31 8.04
N GLU A 87 -5.86 35.59 8.31
CA GLU A 87 -6.80 35.96 9.37
C GLU A 87 -8.23 35.59 8.93
N ILE A 88 -8.97 34.94 9.82
CA ILE A 88 -10.36 34.54 9.65
C ILE A 88 -11.17 35.05 10.83
N ASN A 89 -12.42 35.40 10.58
CA ASN A 89 -13.36 35.80 11.62
C ASN A 89 -14.57 34.88 11.56
N LEU A 90 -14.81 34.15 12.63
CA LEU A 90 -15.87 33.17 12.74
C LEU A 90 -17.03 33.73 13.58
N SER A 91 -18.18 33.85 12.96
CA SER A 91 -19.44 34.16 13.65
C SER A 91 -19.96 32.93 14.38
N GLN A 92 -21.02 33.07 15.17
CA GLN A 92 -21.59 31.91 15.88
C GLN A 92 -22.28 30.95 14.89
N ASN A 93 -21.98 29.64 15.01
CA ASN A 93 -22.54 28.56 14.17
C ASN A 93 -22.22 28.71 12.67
N GLU A 94 -21.04 29.21 12.36
CA GLU A 94 -20.57 29.42 10.98
C GLU A 94 -19.69 28.26 10.50
N SER A 95 -19.98 27.78 9.28
CA SER A 95 -19.16 26.80 8.58
C SER A 95 -18.54 27.43 7.35
N ILE A 96 -17.21 27.57 7.35
CA ILE A 96 -16.46 28.17 6.24
C ILE A 96 -15.86 27.08 5.38
N LYS A 97 -16.17 27.11 4.07
CA LYS A 97 -15.44 26.29 3.07
C LYS A 97 -14.29 27.11 2.50
N MET A 98 -13.05 26.60 2.64
CA MET A 98 -11.85 27.28 2.19
C MET A 98 -10.90 26.31 1.49
N ASN A 99 -10.87 26.34 0.15
CA ASN A 99 -9.89 25.65 -0.66
C ASN A 99 -8.67 26.56 -0.82
N LEU A 100 -7.47 26.00 -0.61
CA LEU A 100 -6.23 26.76 -0.62
C LEU A 100 -5.19 26.05 -1.49
N SER A 101 -4.38 26.85 -2.19
CA SER A 101 -3.26 26.36 -2.98
C SER A 101 -1.96 26.88 -2.42
N LEU A 102 -0.98 25.99 -2.22
CA LEU A 102 0.35 26.34 -1.74
C LEU A 102 1.32 26.42 -2.91
N LYS A 103 2.23 27.41 -2.85
CA LYS A 103 3.30 27.58 -3.81
C LYS A 103 4.55 26.82 -3.36
N VAL A 104 5.20 26.11 -4.28
CA VAL A 104 6.50 25.46 -4.02
C VAL A 104 7.54 26.51 -3.67
N GLU A 105 8.30 26.28 -2.63
CA GLU A 105 9.45 27.09 -2.21
C GLU A 105 10.70 26.25 -2.11
N ALA A 106 11.86 26.84 -2.47
CA ALA A 106 13.15 26.22 -2.21
C ALA A 106 13.40 26.23 -0.69
N LEU A 107 13.73 25.05 -0.15
CA LEU A 107 13.80 24.75 1.28
C LEU A 107 14.68 25.73 2.09
N GLU A 108 14.08 26.71 2.73
CA GLU A 108 14.57 27.32 3.96
C GLU A 108 13.72 26.81 5.13
N ILE A 109 14.36 26.34 6.23
CA ILE A 109 13.61 25.89 7.41
C ILE A 109 13.06 27.11 8.13
N ASN A 110 11.75 27.29 8.09
CA ASN A 110 11.06 28.30 8.87
C ASN A 110 10.45 27.70 10.15
N GLU A 111 10.41 28.46 11.23
CA GLU A 111 9.86 28.04 12.55
C GLU A 111 8.41 27.49 12.44
N VAL A 112 7.64 27.97 11.47
CA VAL A 112 6.25 27.54 11.20
C VAL A 112 6.20 26.14 10.56
N GLU A 113 7.16 25.80 9.68
CA GLU A 113 7.26 24.44 9.09
C GLU A 113 7.55 23.39 10.14
N VAL A 114 8.43 23.71 11.08
CA VAL A 114 8.75 22.87 12.24
C VAL A 114 7.50 22.55 13.06
N SER A 115 6.67 23.57 13.35
CA SER A 115 5.44 23.40 14.15
C SER A 115 4.40 22.52 13.43
N ALA A 116 4.34 22.61 12.12
CA ALA A 116 3.42 21.83 11.31
C ALA A 116 3.82 20.36 11.23
N GLU A 117 5.10 20.05 11.01
CA GLU A 117 5.58 18.67 11.00
C GLU A 117 5.38 18.01 12.39
N LYS A 118 5.56 18.74 13.48
CA LYS A 118 5.24 18.27 14.83
C LYS A 118 3.77 17.85 14.96
N LEU A 119 2.83 18.59 14.39
CA LEU A 119 1.41 18.23 14.42
C LEU A 119 1.13 16.93 13.64
N ARG A 120 1.76 16.73 12.49
CA ARG A 120 1.67 15.49 11.71
C ARG A 120 2.20 14.31 12.51
N ARG A 121 3.38 14.44 13.13
CA ARG A 121 4.00 13.41 13.97
C ARG A 121 3.11 13.04 15.17
N LYS A 122 2.53 14.04 15.84
CA LYS A 122 1.58 13.83 16.95
C LYS A 122 0.34 13.04 16.53
N ASN A 123 -0.13 13.22 15.31
CA ASN A 123 -1.36 12.60 14.83
C ASN A 123 -1.17 11.20 14.22
N ASN A 124 0.04 10.80 13.86
CA ASN A 124 0.34 9.48 13.33
C ASN A 124 0.48 8.48 14.50
N ILE A 125 -0.37 7.44 14.54
CA ILE A 125 -0.41 6.46 15.62
C ILE A 125 0.38 5.21 15.27
N GLN A 126 0.40 4.83 13.97
CA GLN A 126 0.99 3.56 13.57
C GLN A 126 2.51 3.61 13.73
N PRO A 127 3.09 2.69 14.55
CA PRO A 127 4.52 2.48 14.52
C PRO A 127 4.93 1.99 13.13
N SER A 128 6.22 2.09 12.81
CA SER A 128 6.77 1.51 11.58
C SER A 128 6.23 2.07 10.27
N ARG A 129 5.57 3.23 10.29
CA ARG A 129 5.08 3.89 9.08
C ARG A 129 6.18 4.74 8.45
N VAL A 130 6.46 4.49 7.17
CA VAL A 130 7.44 5.24 6.38
C VAL A 130 6.77 5.76 5.12
N ASN A 131 6.85 7.07 4.90
CA ASN A 131 6.37 7.72 3.68
C ASN A 131 7.55 8.02 2.76
N LEU A 132 7.49 7.53 1.54
CA LEU A 132 8.51 7.69 0.51
C LEU A 132 7.94 8.59 -0.59
N SER A 133 8.39 9.83 -0.63
CA SER A 133 8.11 10.73 -1.76
C SER A 133 9.04 10.39 -2.95
N PRO A 134 8.67 10.76 -4.18
CA PRO A 134 9.53 10.59 -5.36
C PRO A 134 10.92 11.22 -5.18
N ARG A 135 11.02 12.31 -4.41
CA ARG A 135 12.30 12.95 -4.07
C ARG A 135 13.21 12.03 -3.26
N ILE A 136 12.67 11.35 -2.24
CA ILE A 136 13.44 10.41 -1.42
C ILE A 136 13.87 9.20 -2.26
N ILE A 137 12.96 8.67 -3.08
CA ILE A 137 13.22 7.51 -3.94
C ILE A 137 14.33 7.83 -4.96
N LYS A 138 14.28 9.02 -5.59
CA LYS A 138 15.32 9.46 -6.55
C LYS A 138 16.66 9.80 -5.92
N ALA A 139 16.68 10.14 -4.64
CA ALA A 139 17.90 10.42 -3.89
C ALA A 139 18.56 9.16 -3.31
N ALA A 140 17.82 8.05 -3.21
CA ALA A 140 18.33 6.79 -2.72
C ALA A 140 19.29 6.14 -3.75
N PRO A 141 20.29 5.35 -3.30
CA PRO A 141 21.15 4.59 -4.19
C PRO A 141 20.31 3.66 -5.08
N ALA A 142 20.56 3.68 -6.38
CA ALA A 142 19.83 2.90 -7.37
C ALA A 142 20.81 2.08 -8.23
N LEU A 143 20.39 0.89 -8.69
CA LEU A 143 21.23 0.03 -9.51
C LEU A 143 21.40 0.59 -10.94
N ALA A 144 20.29 0.99 -11.57
CA ALA A 144 20.27 1.56 -12.91
C ALA A 144 19.28 2.72 -13.03
N GLU A 145 18.19 2.66 -12.30
CA GLU A 145 17.14 3.68 -12.23
C GLU A 145 16.55 3.74 -10.82
N PRO A 146 15.95 4.88 -10.41
CA PRO A 146 15.28 5.00 -9.13
C PRO A 146 14.18 3.94 -8.98
N ASP A 147 14.16 3.23 -7.84
CA ASP A 147 13.26 2.13 -7.61
C ASP A 147 12.68 2.17 -6.19
N ILE A 148 11.35 1.97 -6.07
CA ILE A 148 10.65 2.03 -4.78
C ILE A 148 11.10 0.89 -3.88
N PHE A 149 11.18 -0.35 -4.40
CA PHE A 149 11.52 -1.51 -3.60
C PHE A 149 12.97 -1.48 -3.13
N ARG A 150 13.89 -1.03 -3.98
CA ARG A 150 15.30 -0.80 -3.58
C ARG A 150 15.42 0.24 -2.48
N THR A 151 14.61 1.30 -2.55
CA THR A 151 14.57 2.30 -1.47
C THR A 151 14.01 1.70 -0.17
N ILE A 152 12.98 0.86 -0.26
CA ILE A 152 12.38 0.17 0.89
C ILE A 152 13.36 -0.82 1.52
N GLN A 153 14.15 -1.54 0.72
CA GLN A 153 15.18 -2.47 1.21
C GLN A 153 16.29 -1.81 2.04
N ALA A 154 16.50 -0.50 1.86
CA ALA A 154 17.43 0.26 2.71
C ALA A 154 16.84 0.67 4.08
N LEU A 155 15.59 0.29 4.39
CA LEU A 155 14.94 0.54 5.68
C LEU A 155 15.17 -0.62 6.65
N PRO A 156 15.16 -0.39 7.97
CA PRO A 156 15.33 -1.47 8.94
C PRO A 156 14.13 -2.42 8.90
N GLY A 157 14.38 -3.71 9.15
CA GLY A 157 13.37 -4.77 9.17
C GLY A 157 12.94 -5.26 7.79
N VAL A 158 13.59 -4.82 6.73
CA VAL A 158 13.34 -5.26 5.35
C VAL A 158 14.55 -6.02 4.83
N LEU A 159 14.30 -7.24 4.39
CA LEU A 159 15.30 -8.12 3.78
C LEU A 159 14.86 -8.50 2.37
N THR A 160 15.73 -9.19 1.67
CA THR A 160 15.48 -9.76 0.34
C THR A 160 15.65 -11.27 0.38
N ASN A 161 14.96 -12.00 -0.47
CA ASN A 161 15.15 -13.46 -0.58
C ASN A 161 16.56 -13.81 -1.10
N ASN A 162 17.12 -12.95 -1.96
CA ASN A 162 18.50 -13.06 -2.43
C ASN A 162 19.04 -11.66 -2.78
N GLU A 163 20.35 -11.51 -2.97
CA GLU A 163 21.00 -10.21 -3.23
C GLU A 163 20.52 -9.51 -4.50
N ALA A 164 20.07 -10.26 -5.50
CA ALA A 164 19.57 -9.70 -6.76
C ALA A 164 18.07 -9.36 -6.71
N SER A 165 17.30 -9.91 -5.77
CA SER A 165 15.84 -9.74 -5.70
C SER A 165 15.42 -8.40 -5.08
N THR A 166 14.32 -7.82 -5.58
CA THR A 166 13.56 -6.75 -4.91
C THR A 166 12.38 -7.30 -4.09
N GLY A 167 12.24 -8.62 -3.98
CA GLY A 167 11.23 -9.24 -3.12
C GLY A 167 11.35 -8.71 -1.69
N LEU A 168 10.24 -8.25 -1.14
CA LEU A 168 10.21 -7.62 0.19
C LEU A 168 9.91 -8.69 1.26
N VAL A 169 10.92 -9.11 1.99
CA VAL A 169 10.80 -9.92 3.21
C VAL A 169 10.78 -8.98 4.39
N ILE A 170 9.61 -8.73 4.95
CA ILE A 170 9.44 -7.72 6.01
C ILE A 170 9.20 -8.40 7.34
N ARG A 171 10.15 -8.22 8.29
CA ARG A 171 10.08 -8.79 9.64
C ARG A 171 9.80 -10.30 9.62
N GLY A 172 10.55 -11.03 8.81
CA GLY A 172 10.42 -12.48 8.66
C GLY A 172 9.16 -12.96 7.96
N GLY A 173 8.38 -12.07 7.37
CA GLY A 173 7.24 -12.43 6.52
C GLY A 173 7.66 -12.56 5.06
N ASN A 174 7.06 -13.51 4.35
CA ASN A 174 7.31 -13.77 2.93
C ASN A 174 6.79 -12.65 2.01
N THR A 175 7.19 -12.68 0.75
CA THR A 175 6.79 -11.69 -0.27
C THR A 175 5.28 -11.60 -0.46
N ASP A 176 4.59 -12.74 -0.47
CA ASP A 176 3.13 -12.89 -0.61
C ASP A 176 2.35 -12.37 0.61
N GLN A 177 3.00 -12.26 1.76
CA GLN A 177 2.39 -11.76 3.00
C GLN A 177 2.32 -10.23 3.06
N ASN A 178 2.83 -9.52 2.05
CA ASN A 178 2.74 -8.09 1.94
C ASN A 178 1.54 -7.68 1.06
N LEU A 179 0.72 -6.76 1.54
CA LEU A 179 -0.33 -6.13 0.75
C LEU A 179 0.26 -4.98 -0.05
N ILE A 180 0.35 -5.15 -1.36
CA ILE A 180 0.85 -4.10 -2.25
C ILE A 180 -0.31 -3.54 -3.04
N LEU A 181 -0.53 -2.24 -2.91
CA LEU A 181 -1.65 -1.52 -3.50
C LEU A 181 -1.14 -0.42 -4.43
N LEU A 182 -1.75 -0.30 -5.61
CA LEU A 182 -1.67 0.87 -6.48
C LEU A 182 -3.06 1.52 -6.55
N ASP A 183 -3.20 2.74 -6.04
CA ASP A 183 -4.48 3.47 -5.96
C ASP A 183 -5.60 2.68 -5.24
N GLY A 184 -5.21 1.82 -4.28
CA GLY A 184 -6.13 0.97 -3.52
C GLY A 184 -6.46 -0.38 -4.17
N ILE A 185 -5.85 -0.72 -5.32
CA ILE A 185 -6.02 -1.99 -6.04
C ILE A 185 -4.85 -2.91 -5.68
N THR A 186 -5.13 -4.18 -5.39
CA THR A 186 -4.09 -5.18 -5.15
C THR A 186 -3.28 -5.43 -6.43
N VAL A 187 -1.96 -5.31 -6.36
CA VAL A 187 -1.02 -5.71 -7.40
C VAL A 187 -0.26 -6.95 -6.91
N TYR A 188 -0.41 -8.05 -7.64
CA TYR A 188 0.24 -9.31 -7.31
C TYR A 188 1.64 -9.35 -7.95
N ASN A 189 2.66 -9.75 -7.18
CA ASN A 189 4.05 -9.86 -7.65
C ASN A 189 4.52 -8.66 -8.51
N PRO A 190 4.56 -7.43 -7.96
CA PRO A 190 4.83 -6.21 -8.73
C PRO A 190 6.33 -6.02 -8.99
N THR A 191 6.95 -6.99 -9.66
CA THR A 191 8.40 -6.99 -9.95
C THR A 191 8.69 -7.46 -11.37
N HIS A 192 9.75 -6.89 -11.94
CA HIS A 192 10.32 -7.27 -13.23
C HIS A 192 11.60 -8.07 -13.07
N PHE A 193 11.99 -8.79 -14.12
CA PHE A 193 13.24 -9.53 -14.23
C PHE A 193 13.47 -10.49 -13.05
N GLY A 194 12.46 -11.30 -12.73
CA GLY A 194 12.55 -12.26 -11.63
C GLY A 194 12.77 -11.59 -10.27
N GLY A 195 12.27 -10.36 -10.07
CA GLY A 195 12.37 -9.65 -8.81
C GLY A 195 13.49 -8.61 -8.72
N ILE A 196 14.15 -8.23 -9.81
CA ILE A 196 15.28 -7.26 -9.76
C ILE A 196 14.80 -5.80 -9.70
N PHE A 197 13.66 -5.46 -10.32
CA PHE A 197 13.10 -4.12 -10.38
C PHE A 197 11.62 -4.12 -10.00
N SER A 198 11.14 -3.01 -9.43
CA SER A 198 9.71 -2.83 -9.19
C SER A 198 8.98 -2.39 -10.47
N ASN A 199 7.71 -2.73 -10.54
CA ASN A 199 6.82 -2.36 -11.64
C ASN A 199 6.43 -0.87 -11.62
N PHE A 200 6.75 -0.11 -10.59
CA PHE A 200 6.27 1.25 -10.41
C PHE A 200 7.18 2.27 -11.08
N ILE A 201 6.60 3.09 -11.97
CA ILE A 201 7.30 4.22 -12.59
C ILE A 201 7.34 5.39 -11.60
N VAL A 202 8.51 5.70 -11.04
CA VAL A 202 8.66 6.71 -9.97
C VAL A 202 8.14 8.10 -10.38
N ASP A 203 8.23 8.47 -11.67
CA ASP A 203 7.70 9.75 -12.15
C ASP A 203 6.17 9.81 -12.20
N ALA A 204 5.48 8.66 -12.16
CA ALA A 204 4.03 8.55 -12.06
C ALA A 204 3.53 8.39 -10.61
N VAL A 205 4.43 8.22 -9.65
CA VAL A 205 4.09 8.02 -8.23
C VAL A 205 4.04 9.36 -7.51
N LYS A 206 3.01 9.57 -6.70
CA LYS A 206 2.85 10.71 -5.79
C LYS A 206 3.49 10.44 -4.44
N GLU A 207 3.20 9.28 -3.87
CA GLU A 207 3.70 8.83 -2.57
C GLU A 207 3.63 7.32 -2.50
N ALA A 208 4.60 6.69 -1.84
CA ALA A 208 4.54 5.30 -1.43
C ALA A 208 4.61 5.24 0.10
N GLU A 209 3.58 4.66 0.71
CA GLU A 209 3.46 4.49 2.14
C GLU A 209 3.70 3.03 2.52
N LEU A 210 4.74 2.77 3.30
CA LEU A 210 5.03 1.46 3.86
C LEU A 210 4.65 1.41 5.36
N ILE A 211 3.90 0.38 5.76
CA ILE A 211 3.62 0.02 7.15
C ILE A 211 4.18 -1.38 7.38
N LYS A 212 5.27 -1.50 8.13
CA LYS A 212 6.04 -2.75 8.30
C LYS A 212 5.39 -3.78 9.26
N GLY A 213 4.20 -3.53 9.73
CA GLY A 213 3.42 -4.37 10.64
C GLY A 213 2.56 -3.54 11.58
N GLY A 214 1.64 -4.17 12.30
CA GLY A 214 0.73 -3.48 13.20
C GLY A 214 -0.27 -2.56 12.48
N TYR A 215 -0.56 -2.77 11.20
CA TYR A 215 -1.52 -1.97 10.44
C TYR A 215 -2.96 -2.20 10.90
N ASN A 216 -3.79 -1.15 10.83
CA ASN A 216 -5.15 -1.17 11.37
C ASN A 216 -6.16 -1.83 10.40
N ALA A 217 -7.41 -1.96 10.86
CA ALA A 217 -8.51 -2.75 10.28
C ALA A 217 -8.92 -2.35 8.85
N GLU A 218 -8.51 -1.19 8.34
CA GLU A 218 -8.77 -0.77 6.95
C GLU A 218 -8.07 -1.65 5.91
N TYR A 219 -6.96 -2.30 6.29
CA TYR A 219 -6.23 -3.24 5.44
C TYR A 219 -6.44 -4.68 5.89
N GLY A 220 -6.53 -5.63 4.97
CA GLY A 220 -6.73 -7.04 5.28
C GLY A 220 -6.24 -7.97 4.19
N GLY A 221 -6.35 -9.29 4.43
CA GLY A 221 -5.99 -10.34 3.46
C GLY A 221 -4.50 -10.57 3.30
N ARG A 222 -3.65 -10.04 4.19
CA ARG A 222 -2.20 -10.28 4.23
C ARG A 222 -1.69 -10.26 5.66
N LEU A 223 -0.51 -10.86 5.90
CA LEU A 223 0.00 -11.14 7.25
C LEU A 223 1.15 -10.24 7.70
N SER A 224 1.89 -9.57 6.80
CA SER A 224 3.17 -8.94 7.16
C SER A 224 3.11 -7.42 7.12
N ALA A 225 3.08 -6.83 5.94
CA ALA A 225 3.18 -5.39 5.74
C ALA A 225 2.15 -4.87 4.74
N VAL A 226 2.01 -3.55 4.68
CA VAL A 226 1.22 -2.87 3.65
C VAL A 226 2.10 -1.85 2.95
N LEU A 227 2.19 -1.94 1.63
CA LEU A 227 2.75 -0.92 0.77
C LEU A 227 1.61 -0.32 -0.08
N ASN A 228 1.27 0.92 0.19
CA ASN A 228 0.24 1.65 -0.55
C ASN A 228 0.91 2.69 -1.45
N VAL A 229 0.87 2.48 -2.76
CA VAL A 229 1.42 3.39 -3.76
C VAL A 229 0.26 4.21 -4.35
N LEU A 230 0.41 5.52 -4.33
CA LEU A 230 -0.56 6.45 -4.91
C LEU A 230 0.01 7.07 -6.18
N SER A 231 -0.78 7.04 -7.24
CA SER A 231 -0.45 7.71 -8.50
C SER A 231 -0.54 9.22 -8.37
N ARG A 232 0.28 9.93 -9.16
CA ARG A 232 0.10 11.37 -9.37
C ARG A 232 -1.21 11.62 -10.11
N GLU A 233 -1.84 12.74 -9.79
CA GLU A 233 -3.11 13.15 -10.41
C GLU A 233 -2.91 13.76 -11.80
N GLY A 234 -1.71 14.32 -12.08
CA GLY A 234 -1.41 15.07 -13.28
C GLY A 234 -1.64 16.57 -13.14
N ASN A 235 -1.13 17.34 -14.09
CA ASN A 235 -1.16 18.79 -14.07
C ASN A 235 -2.49 19.34 -14.60
N ARG A 236 -3.22 20.08 -13.77
CA ARG A 236 -4.52 20.69 -14.12
C ARG A 236 -4.39 21.96 -14.95
N ASN A 237 -3.21 22.61 -14.93
CA ASN A 237 -3.05 23.98 -15.42
C ASN A 237 -2.46 24.01 -16.82
N TYR A 238 -1.50 23.12 -17.12
CA TYR A 238 -0.84 23.07 -18.42
C TYR A 238 -0.33 21.69 -18.77
N PHE A 239 -0.12 21.46 -20.05
CA PHE A 239 0.52 20.22 -20.54
C PHE A 239 2.01 20.26 -20.22
N GLN A 240 2.53 19.13 -19.71
CA GLN A 240 3.96 18.91 -19.54
C GLN A 240 4.33 17.46 -19.81
N GLY A 241 5.60 17.24 -20.14
CA GLY A 241 6.13 15.91 -20.37
C GLY A 241 7.57 15.81 -19.90
N LYS A 242 7.91 14.63 -19.41
CA LYS A 242 9.26 14.29 -18.99
C LYS A 242 9.66 12.96 -19.59
N THR A 243 10.84 12.93 -20.23
CA THR A 243 11.43 11.70 -20.75
C THR A 243 12.79 11.50 -20.09
N SER A 244 13.08 10.27 -19.69
CA SER A 244 14.38 9.87 -19.16
C SER A 244 14.84 8.56 -19.80
N ILE A 245 16.14 8.42 -19.98
CA ILE A 245 16.81 7.23 -20.49
C ILE A 245 17.84 6.83 -19.46
N SER A 246 17.77 5.61 -18.98
CA SER A 246 18.70 4.99 -18.05
C SER A 246 19.59 3.98 -18.79
N LEU A 247 20.46 3.27 -18.08
CA LEU A 247 21.20 2.13 -18.65
C LEU A 247 20.29 0.93 -18.94
N LEU A 248 19.10 0.89 -18.35
CA LEU A 248 18.18 -0.24 -18.40
C LEU A 248 16.99 0.00 -19.34
N SER A 249 16.37 1.17 -19.22
CA SER A 249 15.08 1.46 -19.85
C SER A 249 14.99 2.91 -20.36
N ALA A 250 14.04 3.14 -21.23
CA ALA A 250 13.53 4.46 -21.56
C ALA A 250 12.13 4.61 -20.97
N GLN A 251 11.86 5.75 -20.35
CA GLN A 251 10.55 6.08 -19.80
C GLN A 251 10.12 7.49 -20.19
N THR A 252 8.81 7.67 -20.33
CA THR A 252 8.21 8.97 -20.57
C THR A 252 6.95 9.12 -19.75
N THR A 253 6.74 10.31 -19.18
CA THR A 253 5.53 10.68 -18.45
C THR A 253 5.00 11.96 -19.06
N MET A 254 3.73 11.96 -19.45
CA MET A 254 3.01 13.09 -20.01
C MET A 254 1.79 13.36 -19.16
N GLU A 255 1.46 14.61 -18.95
CA GLU A 255 0.33 15.03 -18.13
C GLU A 255 -0.24 16.37 -18.60
N GLY A 256 -1.51 16.61 -18.30
CA GLY A 256 -2.13 17.85 -18.68
C GLY A 256 -3.58 17.98 -18.22
N PRO A 257 -4.19 19.14 -18.46
CA PRO A 257 -5.58 19.41 -18.06
C PRO A 257 -6.58 18.55 -18.83
N PHE A 258 -7.66 18.15 -18.16
CA PHE A 258 -8.80 17.47 -18.74
C PHE A 258 -10.08 17.97 -18.06
N TYR A 259 -10.91 18.71 -18.77
CA TYR A 259 -12.16 19.28 -18.26
C TYR A 259 -11.96 20.03 -16.93
N LYS A 260 -12.48 19.52 -15.80
CA LYS A 260 -12.29 20.06 -14.44
C LYS A 260 -11.28 19.22 -13.63
N GLY A 261 -10.35 18.58 -14.28
CA GLY A 261 -9.36 17.68 -13.69
C GLY A 261 -8.08 17.64 -14.49
N ALA A 262 -7.42 16.50 -14.47
CA ALA A 262 -6.19 16.26 -15.20
C ALA A 262 -6.07 14.81 -15.63
N TRP A 263 -5.13 14.55 -16.54
CA TRP A 263 -4.69 13.22 -16.91
C TRP A 263 -3.18 13.12 -16.77
N LEU A 264 -2.72 11.91 -16.51
CA LEU A 264 -1.33 11.49 -16.53
C LEU A 264 -1.23 10.17 -17.28
N LEU A 265 -0.23 10.06 -18.15
CA LEU A 265 0.13 8.83 -18.84
C LEU A 265 1.65 8.65 -18.73
N SER A 266 2.08 7.49 -18.26
CA SER A 266 3.48 7.14 -18.13
C SER A 266 3.74 5.79 -18.77
N ALA A 267 4.84 5.68 -19.52
CA ALA A 267 5.29 4.46 -20.16
C ALA A 267 6.77 4.24 -19.91
N ARG A 268 7.17 2.99 -19.67
CA ARG A 268 8.56 2.55 -19.53
C ARG A 268 8.76 1.27 -20.32
N ARG A 269 9.92 1.11 -20.98
CA ARG A 269 10.32 -0.13 -21.64
C ARG A 269 11.85 -0.29 -21.58
N THR A 270 12.29 -1.52 -21.32
CA THR A 270 13.69 -1.89 -21.55
C THR A 270 13.99 -2.01 -23.04
N TYR A 271 15.27 -1.90 -23.40
CA TYR A 271 15.69 -1.96 -24.82
C TYR A 271 16.85 -2.94 -25.06
N PHE A 272 17.11 -3.85 -24.12
CA PHE A 272 18.19 -4.83 -24.23
C PHE A 272 17.95 -5.81 -25.39
N ASP A 273 16.75 -6.27 -25.57
CA ASP A 273 16.32 -7.13 -26.68
C ASP A 273 16.65 -6.53 -28.05
N TYR A 274 16.64 -5.20 -28.16
CA TYR A 274 16.91 -4.48 -29.40
C TYR A 274 18.37 -4.05 -29.54
N LEU A 275 19.03 -3.59 -28.46
CA LEU A 275 20.38 -3.03 -28.51
C LEU A 275 21.48 -4.08 -28.43
N LEU A 276 21.37 -5.07 -27.54
CA LEU A 276 22.42 -6.06 -27.33
C LEU A 276 22.81 -6.82 -28.59
N PRO A 277 21.87 -7.30 -29.44
CA PRO A 277 22.20 -7.97 -30.68
C PRO A 277 22.97 -7.09 -31.70
N LYS A 278 22.88 -5.75 -31.58
CA LYS A 278 23.55 -4.80 -32.49
C LYS A 278 24.91 -4.36 -31.99
N ILE A 279 25.16 -4.41 -30.68
CA ILE A 279 26.39 -3.93 -30.05
C ILE A 279 27.38 -5.07 -29.84
N LEU A 280 26.87 -6.26 -29.50
CA LEU A 280 27.69 -7.43 -29.19
C LEU A 280 28.02 -8.25 -30.43
N PRO A 281 29.18 -8.94 -30.45
CA PRO A 281 29.47 -9.93 -31.49
C PRO A 281 28.37 -10.98 -31.63
N PRO A 282 28.05 -11.47 -32.84
CA PRO A 282 26.95 -12.42 -33.05
C PRO A 282 27.01 -13.65 -32.13
N LYS A 283 28.18 -14.25 -31.96
CA LYS A 283 28.39 -15.41 -31.08
C LYS A 283 28.07 -15.12 -29.61
N THR A 284 28.19 -13.87 -29.16
CA THR A 284 27.89 -13.47 -27.79
C THR A 284 26.39 -13.14 -27.65
N SER A 285 25.84 -12.43 -28.62
CA SER A 285 24.44 -12.02 -28.62
C SER A 285 23.46 -13.18 -28.74
N GLU A 286 23.81 -14.24 -29.50
CA GLU A 286 23.01 -15.47 -29.65
C GLU A 286 22.86 -16.25 -28.32
N ASN A 287 23.79 -16.07 -27.37
CA ASN A 287 23.77 -16.72 -26.06
C ASN A 287 23.09 -15.88 -24.97
N ILE A 288 22.68 -14.65 -25.27
CA ILE A 288 21.93 -13.80 -24.34
C ILE A 288 20.46 -13.93 -24.66
N PRO A 289 19.62 -14.42 -23.72
CA PRO A 289 18.21 -14.56 -23.98
C PRO A 289 17.58 -13.18 -24.25
N PRO A 290 16.79 -13.04 -25.32
CA PRO A 290 15.97 -11.86 -25.51
C PRO A 290 15.03 -11.71 -24.34
N TYR A 291 15.20 -10.63 -23.60
CA TYR A 291 14.35 -10.27 -22.48
C TYR A 291 13.98 -8.81 -22.57
N TYR A 292 12.73 -8.51 -22.38
CA TYR A 292 12.25 -7.15 -22.20
C TYR A 292 11.09 -7.09 -21.21
N PHE A 293 10.90 -5.93 -20.61
CA PHE A 293 9.67 -5.59 -19.92
C PHE A 293 9.18 -4.21 -20.35
N TYR A 294 7.90 -3.99 -20.16
CA TYR A 294 7.31 -2.67 -20.30
C TYR A 294 6.23 -2.43 -19.26
N ASP A 295 6.05 -1.14 -18.91
CA ASP A 295 4.99 -0.64 -18.06
C ASP A 295 4.22 0.46 -18.77
N LEU A 296 2.93 0.48 -18.54
CA LEU A 296 2.03 1.55 -18.92
C LEU A 296 1.16 1.88 -17.70
N GLN A 297 1.19 3.14 -17.26
CA GLN A 297 0.38 3.64 -16.15
C GLN A 297 -0.36 4.88 -16.58
N GLY A 298 -1.68 4.91 -16.36
CA GLY A 298 -2.53 6.05 -16.67
C GLY A 298 -3.43 6.39 -15.50
N HIS A 299 -3.61 7.68 -15.28
CA HIS A 299 -4.55 8.22 -14.31
C HIS A 299 -5.32 9.38 -14.94
N LEU A 300 -6.63 9.39 -14.77
CA LEU A 300 -7.53 10.44 -15.25
C LEU A 300 -8.54 10.75 -14.17
N PHE A 301 -8.76 12.02 -13.87
CA PHE A 301 -9.83 12.40 -12.96
C PHE A 301 -10.52 13.69 -13.40
N SER A 302 -11.74 13.88 -12.91
CA SER A 302 -12.50 15.13 -13.05
C SER A 302 -13.32 15.39 -11.79
N ASP A 303 -13.32 16.65 -11.35
CA ASP A 303 -14.24 17.13 -10.34
C ASP A 303 -15.60 17.42 -11.03
N LEU A 304 -16.61 16.61 -10.72
CA LEU A 304 -17.96 16.77 -11.26
C LEU A 304 -18.60 18.05 -10.69
N ASN A 305 -18.32 18.32 -9.42
CA ASN A 305 -18.67 19.51 -8.69
C ASN A 305 -17.73 19.64 -7.47
N ASP A 306 -18.00 20.60 -6.61
CA ASP A 306 -17.21 20.87 -5.39
C ASP A 306 -17.17 19.74 -4.37
N LYS A 307 -18.05 18.75 -4.47
CA LYS A 307 -18.19 17.64 -3.53
C LYS A 307 -17.81 16.29 -4.14
N ASP A 308 -17.95 16.17 -5.45
CA ASP A 308 -17.88 14.89 -6.15
C ASP A 308 -16.71 14.87 -7.14
N ARG A 309 -15.89 13.82 -7.07
CA ARG A 309 -14.80 13.52 -8.01
C ARG A 309 -14.94 12.10 -8.51
N ILE A 310 -14.72 11.92 -9.78
CA ILE A 310 -14.54 10.62 -10.43
C ILE A 310 -13.10 10.50 -10.92
N SER A 311 -12.52 9.30 -10.76
CA SER A 311 -11.17 9.01 -11.26
C SER A 311 -11.13 7.63 -11.90
N PHE A 312 -10.26 7.48 -12.89
CA PHE A 312 -9.95 6.21 -13.57
C PHE A 312 -8.45 5.99 -13.52
N SER A 313 -8.04 4.77 -13.17
CA SER A 313 -6.63 4.37 -13.21
C SER A 313 -6.48 3.09 -14.01
N ILE A 314 -5.42 3.02 -14.79
CA ILE A 314 -4.99 1.83 -15.51
C ILE A 314 -3.52 1.56 -15.22
N TYR A 315 -3.17 0.31 -15.09
CA TYR A 315 -1.78 -0.12 -15.05
C TYR A 315 -1.63 -1.44 -15.80
N ARG A 316 -0.56 -1.56 -16.58
CA ARG A 316 -0.13 -2.79 -17.24
C ARG A 316 1.39 -2.88 -17.18
N GLY A 317 1.90 -3.97 -16.59
CA GLY A 317 3.31 -4.32 -16.59
C GLY A 317 3.49 -5.75 -17.07
N ILE A 318 4.36 -5.97 -18.05
CA ILE A 318 4.58 -7.27 -18.70
C ILE A 318 6.08 -7.50 -18.83
N ASP A 319 6.47 -8.73 -18.54
CA ASP A 319 7.79 -9.31 -18.82
C ASP A 319 7.68 -10.40 -19.88
N ASP A 320 8.67 -10.49 -20.75
CA ASP A 320 8.76 -11.51 -21.79
C ASP A 320 10.21 -11.99 -21.91
N LEU A 321 10.43 -13.27 -21.73
CA LEU A 321 11.72 -13.95 -21.77
C LEU A 321 11.65 -15.13 -22.74
N ILE A 322 12.50 -15.14 -23.77
CA ILE A 322 12.61 -16.23 -24.73
C ILE A 322 14.06 -16.70 -24.76
N PHE A 323 14.32 -17.95 -24.45
CA PHE A 323 15.65 -18.54 -24.54
C PHE A 323 15.61 -19.84 -25.35
N ASN A 324 15.66 -19.69 -26.68
CA ASN A 324 15.48 -20.78 -27.64
C ASN A 324 16.46 -21.93 -27.45
N THR A 325 17.71 -21.66 -27.04
CA THR A 325 18.74 -22.68 -26.85
C THR A 325 18.37 -23.69 -25.76
N LEU A 326 17.61 -23.30 -24.76
CA LEU A 326 17.13 -24.15 -23.69
C LEU A 326 15.66 -24.57 -23.87
N GLY A 327 14.98 -24.10 -24.94
CA GLY A 327 13.53 -24.25 -25.08
C GLY A 327 12.77 -23.57 -23.93
N LEU A 328 13.34 -22.48 -23.36
CA LEU A 328 12.72 -21.75 -22.28
C LEU A 328 11.95 -20.54 -22.81
N THR A 329 10.68 -20.46 -22.48
CA THR A 329 9.85 -19.26 -22.64
C THR A 329 9.15 -18.95 -21.33
N ALA A 330 9.12 -17.67 -20.95
CA ALA A 330 8.37 -17.22 -19.79
C ALA A 330 7.80 -15.83 -20.04
N ASP A 331 6.53 -15.65 -19.74
CA ASP A 331 5.88 -14.36 -19.69
C ASP A 331 5.04 -14.21 -18.41
N TRP A 332 5.09 -13.03 -17.84
CA TRP A 332 4.32 -12.71 -16.62
C TRP A 332 3.97 -11.24 -16.55
N GLY A 333 2.98 -10.92 -15.75
CA GLY A 333 2.64 -9.52 -15.57
C GLY A 333 1.36 -9.25 -14.82
N ASN A 334 1.04 -7.96 -14.76
CA ASN A 334 -0.15 -7.43 -14.12
C ASN A 334 -0.92 -6.51 -15.08
N ASN A 335 -2.25 -6.61 -15.01
CA ASN A 335 -3.18 -5.67 -15.62
C ASN A 335 -4.13 -5.17 -14.54
N THR A 336 -4.24 -3.86 -14.32
CA THR A 336 -5.21 -3.30 -13.38
C THR A 336 -6.04 -2.19 -14.02
N TYR A 337 -7.32 -2.17 -13.68
CA TYR A 337 -8.27 -1.15 -14.12
C TYR A 337 -9.12 -0.76 -12.94
N SER A 338 -9.32 0.52 -12.72
CA SER A 338 -10.22 0.98 -11.67
C SER A 338 -10.98 2.23 -12.01
N MET A 339 -12.12 2.35 -11.35
CA MET A 339 -12.92 3.55 -11.27
C MET A 339 -13.14 3.87 -9.80
N SER A 340 -12.81 5.08 -9.38
CA SER A 340 -13.07 5.55 -8.04
C SER A 340 -13.98 6.77 -8.05
N PHE A 341 -14.84 6.85 -7.04
CA PHE A 341 -15.74 7.97 -6.83
C PHE A 341 -15.58 8.48 -5.40
N ARG A 342 -15.23 9.77 -5.25
CA ARG A 342 -15.16 10.43 -3.95
C ARG A 342 -16.34 11.38 -3.81
N ARG A 343 -17.02 11.35 -2.65
CA ARG A 343 -18.08 12.27 -2.29
C ARG A 343 -17.88 12.87 -0.91
N VAL A 344 -17.91 14.19 -0.83
CA VAL A 344 -18.03 14.93 0.43
C VAL A 344 -19.53 15.13 0.71
N PHE A 345 -20.13 14.26 1.52
CA PHE A 345 -21.54 14.32 1.86
C PHE A 345 -21.86 15.60 2.63
N ASN A 346 -21.04 15.90 3.62
CA ASN A 346 -21.02 17.12 4.39
C ASN A 346 -19.61 17.34 4.95
N GLU A 347 -19.39 18.39 5.72
CA GLU A 347 -18.07 18.74 6.27
C GLU A 347 -17.44 17.62 7.11
N LYS A 348 -18.28 16.78 7.76
CA LYS A 348 -17.82 15.71 8.65
C LYS A 348 -17.74 14.35 7.99
N LEU A 349 -18.40 14.11 6.86
CA LEU A 349 -18.52 12.80 6.25
C LEU A 349 -18.02 12.81 4.81
N VAL A 350 -16.98 12.02 4.57
CA VAL A 350 -16.39 11.78 3.25
C VAL A 350 -16.49 10.30 2.91
N GLY A 351 -16.94 9.99 1.69
CA GLY A 351 -17.01 8.64 1.16
C GLY A 351 -16.07 8.46 -0.03
N ASN A 352 -15.39 7.31 -0.09
CA ASN A 352 -14.61 6.87 -1.23
C ASN A 352 -15.10 5.49 -1.65
N PHE A 353 -15.48 5.36 -2.91
CA PHE A 353 -16.02 4.15 -3.53
C PHE A 353 -15.09 3.72 -4.63
N LEU A 354 -14.80 2.42 -4.74
CA LEU A 354 -13.89 1.86 -5.71
C LEU A 354 -14.53 0.64 -6.37
N ALA A 355 -14.45 0.56 -7.69
CA ALA A 355 -14.65 -0.65 -8.47
C ALA A 355 -13.39 -0.92 -9.27
N ALA A 356 -12.82 -2.11 -9.15
CA ALA A 356 -11.53 -2.43 -9.74
C ALA A 356 -11.49 -3.88 -10.25
N SER A 357 -10.62 -4.11 -11.23
CA SER A 357 -10.21 -5.43 -11.69
C SER A 357 -8.69 -5.46 -11.74
N SER A 358 -8.09 -6.44 -11.08
CA SER A 358 -6.66 -6.74 -11.14
C SER A 358 -6.47 -8.14 -11.67
N GLU A 359 -5.61 -8.30 -12.66
CA GLU A 359 -5.21 -9.59 -13.21
C GLU A 359 -3.71 -9.74 -13.04
N PHE A 360 -3.29 -10.88 -12.51
CA PHE A 360 -1.92 -11.35 -12.53
C PHE A 360 -1.86 -12.66 -13.30
N PHE A 361 -0.82 -12.85 -14.09
CA PHE A 361 -0.57 -14.10 -14.78
C PHE A 361 0.92 -14.40 -14.88
N THR A 362 1.24 -15.70 -14.91
CA THR A 362 2.55 -16.23 -15.29
C THR A 362 2.34 -17.41 -16.22
N ASN A 363 3.17 -17.51 -17.24
CA ASN A 363 3.30 -18.69 -18.09
C ASN A 363 4.78 -19.02 -18.18
N PHE A 364 5.11 -20.28 -17.96
CA PHE A 364 6.48 -20.80 -18.00
C PHE A 364 6.50 -22.10 -18.81
N ASN A 365 7.46 -22.23 -19.71
CA ASN A 365 7.68 -23.45 -20.49
C ASN A 365 9.18 -23.69 -20.59
N LEU A 366 9.63 -24.88 -20.24
CA LEU A 366 11.02 -25.33 -20.30
C LEU A 366 11.08 -26.69 -21.02
N GLY A 367 11.86 -26.81 -22.08
CA GLY A 367 12.04 -28.06 -22.83
C GLY A 367 11.04 -28.27 -23.98
N GLY A 368 10.32 -27.20 -24.41
CA GLY A 368 9.43 -27.23 -25.58
C GLY A 368 8.09 -27.94 -25.33
N GLU A 369 7.58 -28.68 -26.33
CA GLU A 369 6.22 -29.27 -26.29
C GLU A 369 6.09 -30.36 -25.21
N ASP A 370 7.12 -31.16 -25.00
CA ASP A 370 7.13 -32.28 -24.04
C ASP A 370 7.80 -31.90 -22.71
N GLY A 371 8.08 -30.62 -22.49
CA GLY A 371 8.76 -30.13 -21.31
C GLY A 371 7.85 -29.80 -20.13
N LEU A 372 8.45 -29.15 -19.12
CA LEU A 372 7.70 -28.59 -18.00
C LEU A 372 6.97 -27.33 -18.42
N LYS A 373 5.65 -27.29 -18.20
CA LYS A 373 4.82 -26.10 -18.39
C LYS A 373 4.14 -25.76 -17.06
N SER A 374 4.16 -24.47 -16.72
CA SER A 374 3.42 -23.95 -15.55
C SER A 374 2.68 -22.69 -15.95
N ALA A 375 1.44 -22.57 -15.54
CA ALA A 375 0.63 -21.39 -15.73
C ALA A 375 -0.14 -21.05 -14.45
N ASN A 376 -0.04 -19.81 -14.00
CA ASN A 376 -0.78 -19.28 -12.87
C ASN A 376 -1.52 -18.02 -13.27
N LYS A 377 -2.79 -17.94 -12.92
CA LYS A 377 -3.62 -16.76 -13.22
C LYS A 377 -4.53 -16.44 -12.05
N ILE A 378 -4.58 -15.15 -11.69
CA ILE A 378 -5.51 -14.59 -10.70
C ILE A 378 -6.24 -13.43 -11.35
N VAL A 379 -7.56 -13.42 -11.29
CA VAL A 379 -8.40 -12.27 -11.58
C VAL A 379 -9.13 -11.87 -10.30
N ASP A 380 -8.85 -10.67 -9.81
CA ASP A 380 -9.44 -10.07 -8.60
C ASP A 380 -10.37 -8.93 -8.99
N GLN A 381 -11.68 -9.16 -8.87
CA GLN A 381 -12.70 -8.14 -9.08
C GLN A 381 -13.14 -7.59 -7.72
N THR A 382 -12.79 -6.35 -7.44
CA THR A 382 -13.00 -5.69 -6.14
C THR A 382 -14.01 -4.56 -6.23
N ILE A 383 -14.98 -4.54 -5.32
CA ILE A 383 -15.82 -3.38 -5.04
C ILE A 383 -15.62 -3.02 -3.56
N SER A 384 -15.34 -1.75 -3.28
CA SER A 384 -15.22 -1.28 -1.90
C SER A 384 -15.85 0.09 -1.67
N SER A 385 -16.26 0.30 -0.42
CA SER A 385 -16.80 1.56 0.08
C SER A 385 -16.12 1.88 1.40
N ASN A 386 -15.56 3.09 1.51
CA ASN A 386 -14.87 3.56 2.70
C ASN A 386 -15.45 4.91 3.11
N LEU A 387 -16.01 4.99 4.30
CA LEU A 387 -16.59 6.19 4.90
C LEU A 387 -15.68 6.70 6.02
N THR A 388 -15.34 7.97 5.98
CA THR A 388 -14.61 8.66 7.05
C THR A 388 -15.51 9.70 7.68
N LEU A 389 -15.82 9.52 8.97
CA LEU A 389 -16.58 10.46 9.78
C LEU A 389 -15.64 11.19 10.74
N PHE A 390 -15.43 12.47 10.49
CA PHE A 390 -14.75 13.39 11.40
C PHE A 390 -15.75 13.85 12.47
N GLN A 391 -15.92 13.05 13.52
CA GLN A 391 -16.91 13.32 14.58
C GLN A 391 -16.57 14.60 15.35
N SER A 392 -15.29 14.79 15.67
CA SER A 392 -14.75 15.97 16.33
C SER A 392 -13.25 16.12 16.03
N SER A 393 -12.61 17.18 16.52
CA SER A 393 -11.14 17.31 16.45
C SER A 393 -10.38 16.22 17.22
N LYS A 394 -11.09 15.48 18.09
CA LYS A 394 -10.52 14.38 18.89
C LYS A 394 -10.91 12.99 18.40
N THR A 395 -11.94 12.87 17.55
CA THR A 395 -12.55 11.58 17.21
C THR A 395 -12.79 11.48 15.71
N GLU A 396 -12.17 10.49 15.08
CA GLU A 396 -12.38 10.11 13.69
C GLU A 396 -12.79 8.64 13.63
N ILE A 397 -13.83 8.34 12.88
CA ILE A 397 -14.32 6.96 12.65
C ILE A 397 -14.16 6.67 11.17
N ARG A 398 -13.52 5.55 10.84
CA ARG A 398 -13.49 5.01 9.48
C ARG A 398 -14.14 3.64 9.47
N SER A 399 -15.08 3.46 8.55
CA SER A 399 -15.74 2.18 8.34
C SER A 399 -15.83 1.89 6.87
N GLY A 400 -15.74 0.61 6.49
CA GLY A 400 -15.81 0.24 5.08
C GLY A 400 -16.22 -1.19 4.88
N ILE A 401 -16.65 -1.45 3.66
CA ILE A 401 -17.01 -2.77 3.14
C ILE A 401 -16.15 -3.01 1.90
N GLN A 402 -15.62 -4.23 1.76
CA GLN A 402 -14.93 -4.68 0.58
C GLN A 402 -15.47 -6.05 0.19
N VAL A 403 -15.73 -6.24 -1.10
CA VAL A 403 -16.12 -7.52 -1.67
C VAL A 403 -15.20 -7.80 -2.84
N LYS A 404 -14.58 -8.97 -2.84
CA LYS A 404 -13.69 -9.47 -3.89
C LYS A 404 -14.25 -10.77 -4.43
N LYS A 405 -14.40 -10.83 -5.75
CA LYS A 405 -14.61 -12.08 -6.48
C LYS A 405 -13.30 -12.47 -7.14
N LEU A 406 -12.81 -13.62 -6.78
CA LEU A 406 -11.55 -14.16 -7.32
C LEU A 406 -11.86 -15.24 -8.36
N ASP A 407 -11.10 -15.28 -9.45
CA ASP A 407 -11.00 -16.41 -10.38
C ASP A 407 -9.52 -16.80 -10.41
N PHE A 408 -9.25 -17.94 -9.80
CA PHE A 408 -7.92 -18.45 -9.58
C PHE A 408 -7.71 -19.72 -10.41
N LYS A 409 -6.56 -19.82 -11.10
CA LYS A 409 -6.17 -20.98 -11.88
C LYS A 409 -4.68 -21.24 -11.74
N TYR A 410 -4.31 -22.46 -11.39
CA TYR A 410 -2.94 -22.95 -11.45
C TYR A 410 -2.89 -24.27 -12.23
N LEU A 411 -1.95 -24.39 -13.15
CA LEU A 411 -1.71 -25.58 -13.95
C LEU A 411 -0.21 -25.86 -13.98
N SER A 412 0.18 -27.10 -13.73
CA SER A 412 1.53 -27.61 -13.96
C SER A 412 1.44 -28.91 -14.77
N THR A 413 2.24 -29.03 -15.82
CA THR A 413 2.31 -30.24 -16.66
C THR A 413 3.77 -30.63 -16.88
N PHE A 414 4.04 -31.92 -16.91
CA PHE A 414 5.35 -32.47 -17.22
C PHE A 414 5.21 -33.69 -18.16
N LEU A 415 6.00 -33.75 -19.25
CA LEU A 415 5.96 -34.79 -20.26
C LEU A 415 4.54 -35.08 -20.80
N VAL A 416 3.80 -34.01 -21.14
CA VAL A 416 2.42 -34.06 -21.67
C VAL A 416 1.36 -34.45 -20.63
N ASP A 417 1.73 -35.04 -19.49
CA ASP A 417 0.81 -35.37 -18.42
C ASP A 417 0.60 -34.14 -17.48
N THR A 418 -0.65 -33.86 -17.12
CA THR A 418 -0.96 -32.84 -16.12
C THR A 418 -0.57 -33.37 -14.76
N SER A 419 0.39 -32.70 -14.12
CA SER A 419 0.90 -33.10 -12.81
C SER A 419 0.10 -32.47 -11.66
N PHE A 420 -0.53 -31.31 -11.90
CA PHE A 420 -1.30 -30.60 -10.90
C PHE A 420 -2.21 -29.54 -11.55
N TYR A 421 -3.47 -29.51 -11.14
CA TYR A 421 -4.44 -28.51 -11.61
C TYR A 421 -5.38 -28.09 -10.49
N ILE A 422 -5.42 -26.77 -10.20
CA ILE A 422 -6.38 -26.16 -9.27
C ILE A 422 -7.13 -25.05 -9.97
N ARG A 423 -8.42 -25.00 -9.77
CA ARG A 423 -9.27 -23.86 -10.14
C ARG A 423 -10.25 -23.55 -9.03
N GLU A 424 -10.15 -22.35 -8.48
CA GLU A 424 -11.00 -21.86 -7.42
C GLU A 424 -11.62 -20.49 -7.77
N ASN A 425 -12.87 -20.28 -7.35
CA ASN A 425 -13.61 -19.03 -7.59
C ASN A 425 -14.21 -18.49 -6.28
N PRO A 426 -13.40 -18.24 -5.24
CA PRO A 426 -13.92 -17.81 -3.97
C PRO A 426 -14.43 -16.37 -3.99
N LEU A 427 -15.40 -16.11 -3.11
CA LEU A 427 -15.84 -14.78 -2.74
C LEU A 427 -15.22 -14.44 -1.37
N GLU A 428 -14.49 -13.33 -1.31
CA GLU A 428 -14.02 -12.72 -0.07
C GLU A 428 -14.84 -11.44 0.19
N ALA A 429 -15.44 -11.34 1.36
CA ALA A 429 -16.14 -10.14 1.78
C ALA A 429 -15.66 -9.70 3.16
N SER A 430 -15.49 -8.42 3.37
CA SER A 430 -15.06 -7.90 4.65
C SER A 430 -15.77 -6.61 5.03
N LEU A 431 -15.99 -6.47 6.33
CA LEU A 431 -16.53 -5.27 6.97
C LEU A 431 -15.52 -4.83 8.03
N TYR A 432 -15.14 -3.57 8.02
CA TYR A 432 -14.25 -3.05 9.07
C TYR A 432 -14.76 -1.74 9.65
N THR A 433 -14.34 -1.50 10.88
CA THR A 433 -14.44 -0.19 11.53
C THR A 433 -13.20 0.07 12.37
N LYS A 434 -12.74 1.30 12.39
CA LYS A 434 -11.70 1.78 13.30
C LYS A 434 -12.08 3.15 13.87
N LEU A 435 -11.71 3.36 15.12
CA LEU A 435 -11.93 4.60 15.85
C LEU A 435 -10.59 5.20 16.22
N LYS A 436 -10.28 6.39 15.74
CA LYS A 436 -9.15 7.17 16.26
C LYS A 436 -9.66 8.13 17.31
N TRP A 437 -9.20 7.96 18.55
CA TRP A 437 -9.67 8.73 19.68
C TRP A 437 -8.52 9.36 20.48
N LYS A 438 -8.43 10.69 20.46
CA LYS A 438 -7.52 11.47 21.29
C LYS A 438 -8.14 11.63 22.69
N ILE A 439 -7.89 10.66 23.57
CA ILE A 439 -8.46 10.61 24.93
C ILE A 439 -7.97 11.81 25.73
N THR A 440 -6.64 12.06 25.66
CA THR A 440 -6.00 13.25 26.22
C THR A 440 -5.06 13.88 25.18
N PRO A 441 -4.55 15.09 25.39
CA PRO A 441 -3.52 15.66 24.50
C PRO A 441 -2.26 14.78 24.36
N SER A 442 -1.97 13.94 25.36
CA SER A 442 -0.78 13.07 25.41
C SER A 442 -1.06 11.61 25.09
N PHE A 443 -2.33 11.21 24.88
CA PHE A 443 -2.68 9.82 24.64
C PHE A 443 -3.74 9.66 23.56
N ILE A 444 -3.41 8.86 22.55
CA ILE A 444 -4.30 8.52 21.44
C ILE A 444 -4.48 7.00 21.42
N PHE A 445 -5.72 6.58 21.26
CA PHE A 445 -6.16 5.19 21.17
C PHE A 445 -6.85 4.93 19.83
N GLU A 446 -6.46 3.87 19.12
CA GLU A 446 -7.03 3.50 17.82
C GLU A 446 -7.40 2.00 17.79
N PRO A 447 -8.54 1.60 18.36
CA PRO A 447 -9.08 0.26 18.20
C PRO A 447 -9.66 0.08 16.79
N GLY A 448 -9.54 -1.13 16.27
CA GLY A 448 -10.09 -1.55 14.99
C GLY A 448 -10.62 -2.97 15.05
N LEU A 449 -11.69 -3.20 14.30
CA LEU A 449 -12.31 -4.50 14.12
C LEU A 449 -12.50 -4.74 12.64
N ARG A 450 -12.13 -5.93 12.16
CA ARG A 450 -12.42 -6.39 10.81
C ARG A 450 -13.05 -7.78 10.89
N TYR A 451 -14.18 -7.94 10.23
CA TYR A 451 -14.84 -9.19 9.98
C TYR A 451 -14.52 -9.61 8.54
N ASN A 452 -14.05 -10.84 8.35
CA ASN A 452 -13.77 -11.42 7.03
C ASN A 452 -14.66 -12.65 6.82
N TYR A 453 -15.26 -12.72 5.65
CA TYR A 453 -16.00 -13.86 5.14
C TYR A 453 -15.26 -14.40 3.93
N TYR A 454 -15.05 -15.70 3.89
CA TYR A 454 -14.47 -16.42 2.77
C TYR A 454 -15.40 -17.56 2.37
N SER A 455 -15.83 -17.61 1.11
CA SER A 455 -16.94 -18.49 0.69
C SER A 455 -16.65 -19.98 0.82
N VAL A 456 -15.38 -20.38 0.77
CA VAL A 456 -14.92 -21.77 0.97
C VAL A 456 -15.22 -22.22 2.40
N TYR A 457 -15.10 -21.32 3.38
CA TYR A 457 -15.40 -21.54 4.80
C TYR A 457 -16.60 -20.72 5.25
N SER A 458 -17.73 -20.86 4.56
CA SER A 458 -18.92 -20.03 4.74
C SER A 458 -19.50 -20.00 6.16
N ASN A 459 -19.22 -21.01 6.98
CA ASN A 459 -19.70 -21.14 8.35
C ASN A 459 -18.71 -20.62 9.41
N THR A 460 -17.48 -20.26 9.01
CA THR A 460 -16.42 -19.80 9.91
C THR A 460 -16.24 -18.29 9.81
N PRO A 461 -16.54 -17.51 10.85
CA PRO A 461 -16.26 -16.10 10.87
C PRO A 461 -14.78 -15.85 11.24
N TYR A 462 -14.06 -15.10 10.42
CA TYR A 462 -12.70 -14.66 10.73
C TYR A 462 -12.74 -13.21 11.23
N ILE A 463 -12.36 -13.02 12.50
CA ILE A 463 -12.44 -11.71 13.16
C ILE A 463 -11.02 -11.24 13.49
N ASP A 464 -10.64 -10.10 12.94
CA ASP A 464 -9.37 -9.43 13.21
C ASP A 464 -9.59 -8.28 14.20
N LEU A 465 -9.04 -8.41 15.39
CA LEU A 465 -8.94 -7.33 16.38
C LEU A 465 -7.60 -6.62 16.20
N ARG A 466 -7.62 -5.31 16.14
CA ARG A 466 -6.42 -4.50 15.96
C ARG A 466 -6.45 -3.29 16.86
N MET A 467 -5.28 -2.89 17.34
CA MET A 467 -5.17 -1.81 18.31
C MET A 467 -3.89 -1.02 18.07
N GLY A 468 -4.01 0.29 18.01
CA GLY A 468 -2.91 1.23 18.02
C GLY A 468 -2.98 2.12 19.25
N LEU A 469 -1.84 2.37 19.88
CA LEU A 469 -1.69 3.28 21.02
C LEU A 469 -0.55 4.24 20.75
N LYS A 470 -0.74 5.51 21.08
CA LYS A 470 0.33 6.50 21.03
C LYS A 470 0.38 7.31 22.31
N PHE A 471 1.56 7.33 22.92
CA PHE A 471 1.90 8.18 24.05
C PHE A 471 2.82 9.31 23.56
N ILE A 472 2.37 10.54 23.73
CA ILE A 472 3.13 11.75 23.44
C ILE A 472 3.81 12.17 24.73
N LEU A 473 5.11 11.91 24.85
CA LEU A 473 5.90 12.22 26.04
C LEU A 473 6.27 13.70 26.07
N THR A 474 6.69 14.21 24.92
CA THR A 474 6.94 15.64 24.64
C THR A 474 6.54 15.93 23.19
N ASP A 475 6.71 17.17 22.74
CA ASP A 475 6.45 17.55 21.35
C ASP A 475 7.33 16.82 20.34
N ASP A 476 8.44 16.25 20.79
CA ASP A 476 9.45 15.61 19.95
C ASP A 476 9.72 14.14 20.31
N ARG A 477 9.01 13.56 21.31
CA ARG A 477 9.21 12.18 21.79
C ARG A 477 7.90 11.43 21.88
N TYR A 478 7.86 10.24 21.30
CA TYR A 478 6.65 9.43 21.20
C TYR A 478 6.95 7.96 21.50
N ILE A 479 5.99 7.28 22.10
CA ILE A 479 5.94 5.82 22.17
C ILE A 479 4.69 5.38 21.42
N ASN A 480 4.88 4.48 20.44
CA ASN A 480 3.80 3.89 19.66
C ASN A 480 3.75 2.39 19.95
N LEU A 481 2.55 1.85 20.10
CA LEU A 481 2.34 0.41 20.21
C LEU A 481 1.27 0.01 19.19
N ALA A 482 1.43 -1.17 18.61
CA ALA A 482 0.40 -1.80 17.81
C ALA A 482 0.32 -3.28 18.13
N PHE A 483 -0.90 -3.79 18.10
CA PHE A 483 -1.22 -5.20 18.27
C PHE A 483 -2.34 -5.57 17.30
N GLY A 484 -2.30 -6.80 16.74
CA GLY A 484 -3.37 -7.28 15.89
C GLY A 484 -3.22 -8.73 15.48
N ASN A 485 -4.37 -9.33 15.11
CA ASN A 485 -4.43 -10.59 14.39
C ASN A 485 -4.89 -10.36 12.94
N TYR A 486 -4.44 -11.24 12.05
CA TYR A 486 -4.53 -11.08 10.59
C TYR A 486 -4.77 -12.43 9.94
N HIS A 487 -5.63 -12.49 8.90
CA HIS A 487 -5.88 -13.69 8.10
C HIS A 487 -5.56 -13.44 6.63
N GLN A 488 -5.06 -14.48 5.96
CA GLN A 488 -4.73 -14.48 4.54
C GLN A 488 -5.31 -15.72 3.86
N PHE A 489 -6.12 -15.49 2.80
CA PHE A 489 -6.83 -16.54 2.06
C PHE A 489 -6.17 -16.89 0.72
N ILE A 490 -5.20 -16.11 0.28
CA ILE A 490 -4.41 -16.36 -0.93
C ILE A 490 -2.95 -16.36 -0.52
N GLN A 491 -2.25 -17.44 -0.76
CA GLN A 491 -0.86 -17.64 -0.35
C GLN A 491 -0.01 -18.01 -1.57
N THR A 492 1.31 -17.89 -1.46
CA THR A 492 2.23 -18.58 -2.37
C THR A 492 2.83 -19.76 -1.65
N ALA A 493 2.94 -20.88 -2.37
CA ALA A 493 3.73 -22.01 -1.89
C ALA A 493 5.20 -21.72 -2.21
N GLN A 494 6.04 -21.75 -1.19
CA GLN A 494 7.47 -21.51 -1.33
C GLN A 494 8.27 -22.78 -1.03
N ASP A 495 9.16 -23.13 -1.94
CA ASP A 495 10.21 -24.11 -1.69
C ASP A 495 11.42 -23.38 -1.08
N ASP A 496 11.70 -23.64 0.19
CA ASP A 496 12.82 -23.03 0.92
C ASP A 496 14.20 -23.47 0.38
N TYR A 497 14.25 -24.57 -0.37
CA TYR A 497 15.47 -25.15 -0.95
C TYR A 497 15.69 -24.71 -2.41
N ASN A 498 14.61 -24.46 -3.15
CA ASN A 498 14.65 -24.06 -4.56
C ASN A 498 13.74 -22.86 -4.77
N PRO A 499 14.19 -21.63 -4.44
CA PRO A 499 13.36 -20.45 -4.66
C PRO A 499 13.03 -20.34 -6.14
N THR A 500 11.76 -20.44 -6.46
CA THR A 500 11.25 -20.26 -7.83
C THR A 500 11.43 -18.80 -8.25
N ILE A 501 11.77 -18.58 -9.52
CA ILE A 501 11.89 -17.24 -10.10
C ILE A 501 10.51 -16.54 -10.10
N LEU A 502 9.43 -17.33 -10.12
CA LEU A 502 8.05 -16.88 -10.20
C LEU A 502 7.24 -17.49 -9.06
N ASP A 503 6.62 -16.65 -8.24
CA ASP A 503 5.73 -17.11 -7.18
C ASP A 503 4.48 -17.78 -7.75
N SER A 504 4.15 -18.96 -7.26
CA SER A 504 2.92 -19.68 -7.58
C SER A 504 1.86 -19.35 -6.53
N TRP A 505 0.91 -18.50 -6.88
CA TRP A 505 -0.20 -18.13 -6.00
C TRP A 505 -1.24 -19.24 -5.93
N LEU A 506 -1.81 -19.45 -4.76
CA LEU A 506 -2.83 -20.44 -4.45
C LEU A 506 -3.95 -19.78 -3.64
N ALA A 507 -5.20 -19.97 -4.04
CA ALA A 507 -6.36 -19.63 -3.23
C ALA A 507 -6.67 -20.82 -2.31
N VAL A 508 -6.76 -20.58 -1.01
CA VAL A 508 -7.03 -21.63 0.00
C VAL A 508 -8.35 -22.33 -0.32
N ASP A 509 -8.30 -23.66 -0.42
CA ASP A 509 -9.45 -24.54 -0.60
C ASP A 509 -9.93 -25.13 0.75
N SER A 510 -10.87 -26.07 0.72
CA SER A 510 -11.40 -26.70 1.94
C SER A 510 -10.47 -27.71 2.60
N SER A 511 -9.29 -27.99 2.01
CA SER A 511 -8.34 -28.98 2.52
C SER A 511 -7.31 -28.39 3.49
N VAL A 512 -7.10 -27.07 3.47
CA VAL A 512 -6.10 -26.37 4.30
C VAL A 512 -6.70 -25.12 4.92
N ASP A 513 -6.35 -24.79 6.16
CA ASP A 513 -6.81 -23.58 6.83
C ASP A 513 -6.12 -22.32 6.27
N PRO A 514 -6.81 -21.15 6.30
CA PRO A 514 -6.20 -19.87 5.97
C PRO A 514 -4.99 -19.58 6.86
N ALA A 515 -3.99 -18.93 6.29
CA ALA A 515 -2.85 -18.49 7.10
C ALA A 515 -3.26 -17.38 8.06
N GLU A 516 -2.71 -17.43 9.27
CA GLU A 516 -2.96 -16.48 10.35
C GLU A 516 -1.65 -15.89 10.87
N ALA A 517 -1.71 -14.62 11.31
CA ALA A 517 -0.61 -14.00 12.03
C ALA A 517 -1.12 -13.22 13.24
N GLN A 518 -0.34 -13.28 14.33
CA GLN A 518 -0.47 -12.37 15.48
C GLN A 518 0.77 -11.49 15.54
N GLN A 519 0.58 -10.18 15.65
CA GLN A 519 1.68 -9.23 15.66
C GLN A 519 1.59 -8.27 16.85
N ALA A 520 2.75 -7.98 17.45
CA ALA A 520 2.94 -6.93 18.44
C ALA A 520 4.15 -6.09 18.05
N VAL A 521 4.00 -4.77 18.09
CA VAL A 521 5.06 -3.81 17.78
C VAL A 521 5.09 -2.73 18.84
N ILE A 522 6.28 -2.39 19.33
CA ILE A 522 6.56 -1.24 20.18
C ILE A 522 7.61 -0.37 19.50
N GLY A 523 7.39 0.93 19.42
CA GLY A 523 8.31 1.88 18.82
C GLY A 523 8.51 3.11 19.71
N TYR A 524 9.75 3.55 19.82
CA TYR A 524 10.14 4.85 20.37
C TYR A 524 10.64 5.74 19.24
N GLU A 525 10.13 6.97 19.16
CA GLU A 525 10.56 7.97 18.20
C GLU A 525 11.00 9.24 18.91
N GLU A 526 12.14 9.77 18.51
CA GLU A 526 12.67 11.05 18.98
C GLU A 526 13.14 11.91 17.82
N TYR A 527 12.82 13.19 17.88
CA TYR A 527 13.27 14.20 16.91
C TYR A 527 14.16 15.22 17.62
N ILE A 528 15.38 15.37 17.12
CA ILE A 528 16.37 16.29 17.68
C ILE A 528 16.52 17.48 16.75
N ASN A 529 16.17 18.67 17.24
CA ASN A 529 16.21 19.95 16.50
C ASN A 529 15.50 19.89 15.14
N ASP A 530 14.50 18.99 14.97
CA ASP A 530 13.78 18.72 13.71
C ASP A 530 14.67 18.31 12.51
N ILE A 531 15.96 18.11 12.76
CA ILE A 531 16.97 17.71 11.77
C ILE A 531 17.20 16.20 11.81
N TYR A 532 17.24 15.62 12.98
CA TYR A 532 17.48 14.19 13.18
C TYR A 532 16.22 13.50 13.68
N LYS A 533 15.89 12.35 13.06
CA LYS A 533 14.92 11.39 13.55
C LYS A 533 15.66 10.16 14.06
N ILE A 534 15.40 9.76 15.29
CA ILE A 534 15.84 8.49 15.85
C ILE A 534 14.60 7.64 16.10
N GLN A 535 14.61 6.40 15.66
CA GLN A 535 13.52 5.46 15.87
C GLN A 535 14.10 4.11 16.29
N ILE A 536 13.55 3.57 17.39
CA ILE A 536 13.88 2.22 17.88
C ILE A 536 12.59 1.44 17.93
N GLU A 537 12.55 0.27 17.30
CA GLU A 537 11.36 -0.58 17.27
C GLU A 537 11.71 -1.99 17.71
N GLY A 538 10.83 -2.58 18.53
CA GLY A 538 10.82 -4.00 18.83
C GLY A 538 9.55 -4.62 18.26
N TYR A 539 9.64 -5.85 17.74
CA TYR A 539 8.47 -6.55 17.22
C TYR A 539 8.52 -8.04 17.55
N TYR A 540 7.33 -8.62 17.62
CA TYR A 540 7.09 -10.06 17.69
C TYR A 540 5.97 -10.41 16.72
N LYS A 541 6.13 -11.49 15.96
CA LYS A 541 5.15 -12.04 15.01
C LYS A 541 5.10 -13.55 15.17
N GLU A 542 3.92 -14.10 15.30
CA GLU A 542 3.61 -15.53 15.21
C GLU A 542 2.83 -15.76 13.92
N LEU A 543 3.15 -16.85 13.22
CA LEU A 543 2.58 -17.22 11.93
C LEU A 543 2.10 -18.66 12.00
N GLN A 544 0.91 -18.93 11.47
CA GLN A 544 0.30 -20.27 11.45
C GLN A 544 -0.26 -20.55 10.06
N ASN A 545 -0.30 -21.84 9.69
CA ASN A 545 -0.87 -22.35 8.45
C ASN A 545 -0.24 -21.76 7.17
N MET A 546 1.06 -21.48 7.16
CA MET A 546 1.77 -21.07 5.96
C MET A 546 2.00 -22.29 5.05
N LEU A 547 1.72 -22.17 3.74
CA LEU A 547 1.92 -23.26 2.81
C LEU A 547 3.41 -23.44 2.48
N THR A 548 3.85 -24.71 2.51
CA THR A 548 5.18 -25.12 2.08
C THR A 548 5.08 -26.39 1.23
N PHE A 549 6.04 -26.60 0.33
CA PHE A 549 6.09 -27.84 -0.44
C PHE A 549 6.41 -29.02 0.48
N GLU A 550 5.65 -30.09 0.38
CA GLU A 550 6.05 -31.37 0.90
C GLU A 550 7.05 -32.01 -0.07
N ASN A 551 8.09 -32.71 0.45
CA ASN A 551 9.01 -33.45 -0.40
C ASN A 551 8.20 -34.49 -1.19
N LEU A 552 8.07 -34.28 -2.49
CA LEU A 552 7.32 -35.12 -3.41
C LEU A 552 7.87 -36.57 -3.36
N THR A 553 7.29 -37.40 -2.51
CA THR A 553 7.31 -38.85 -2.76
C THR A 553 6.27 -39.07 -3.85
N SER A 554 6.74 -39.33 -5.07
CA SER A 554 5.95 -39.57 -6.27
C SER A 554 4.74 -40.47 -6.01
N SER A 555 3.53 -39.89 -5.97
CA SER A 555 2.30 -40.64 -6.15
C SER A 555 2.09 -40.85 -7.66
N THR A 556 2.09 -42.10 -8.09
CA THR A 556 1.98 -42.53 -9.50
C THR A 556 0.55 -42.68 -9.99
N ASP A 557 -0.45 -42.19 -9.28
CA ASP A 557 -1.86 -42.26 -9.69
C ASP A 557 -2.43 -40.87 -9.92
N ALA A 558 -2.37 -40.41 -11.16
CA ALA A 558 -2.93 -39.13 -11.61
C ALA A 558 -4.29 -39.33 -12.28
N ASP A 559 -5.35 -39.28 -11.51
CA ASP A 559 -6.68 -38.89 -12.03
C ASP A 559 -6.89 -37.38 -11.79
N VAL A 560 -6.71 -36.60 -12.85
CA VAL A 560 -6.44 -35.13 -12.86
C VAL A 560 -7.69 -34.27 -12.72
N SER A 561 -8.77 -34.70 -12.05
CA SER A 561 -10.00 -33.92 -12.10
C SER A 561 -10.25 -32.92 -10.97
N ASP A 562 -9.65 -33.09 -9.78
CA ASP A 562 -9.88 -32.21 -8.63
C ASP A 562 -8.74 -32.31 -7.57
N ASP A 563 -7.53 -31.86 -7.94
CA ASP A 563 -6.41 -31.83 -6.98
C ASP A 563 -6.70 -30.83 -5.84
N LYS A 564 -6.40 -31.25 -4.61
CA LYS A 564 -6.50 -30.41 -3.43
C LYS A 564 -5.14 -29.83 -3.06
N ILE A 565 -5.16 -28.68 -2.42
CA ILE A 565 -3.92 -28.05 -1.93
C ILE A 565 -3.16 -28.98 -1.01
N SER A 566 -3.85 -29.71 -0.11
CA SER A 566 -3.25 -30.67 0.84
C SER A 566 -2.53 -31.83 0.17
N ASP A 567 -2.76 -32.10 -1.10
CA ASP A 567 -2.12 -33.22 -1.81
C ASP A 567 -0.66 -32.92 -2.20
N THR A 568 -0.30 -31.63 -2.25
CA THR A 568 1.04 -31.18 -2.66
C THR A 568 1.70 -30.25 -1.62
N PHE A 569 0.90 -29.57 -0.80
CA PHE A 569 1.39 -28.56 0.12
C PHE A 569 1.00 -28.87 1.56
N THR A 570 1.93 -28.65 2.48
CA THR A 570 1.76 -28.87 3.91
C THR A 570 1.73 -27.53 4.65
N PRO A 571 0.82 -27.32 5.62
CA PRO A 571 0.86 -26.15 6.48
C PRO A 571 2.08 -26.18 7.40
N ALA A 572 2.69 -25.03 7.62
CA ALA A 572 3.81 -24.83 8.53
C ALA A 572 3.55 -23.61 9.42
N ASP A 573 4.03 -23.67 10.65
CA ASP A 573 3.99 -22.56 11.59
C ASP A 573 5.33 -21.83 11.63
N GLY A 574 5.36 -20.66 12.29
CA GLY A 574 6.60 -19.93 12.41
C GLY A 574 6.50 -18.74 13.37
N TYR A 575 7.64 -18.16 13.66
CA TYR A 575 7.70 -16.91 14.42
C TYR A 575 8.87 -16.05 13.99
N ALA A 576 8.72 -14.73 14.17
CA ALA A 576 9.78 -13.78 13.96
C ALA A 576 9.77 -12.69 15.05
N TYR A 577 10.96 -12.29 15.50
CA TYR A 577 11.12 -11.17 16.41
C TYR A 577 12.43 -10.44 16.18
N GLY A 578 12.48 -9.17 16.56
CA GLY A 578 13.69 -8.40 16.36
C GLY A 578 13.63 -6.99 16.95
N ILE A 579 14.78 -6.34 16.89
CA ILE A 579 14.96 -4.94 17.24
C ILE A 579 15.54 -4.20 16.05
N GLU A 580 14.97 -3.04 15.77
CA GLU A 580 15.34 -2.17 14.66
C GLU A 580 15.79 -0.81 15.20
N LEU A 581 16.86 -0.26 14.61
CA LEU A 581 17.34 1.11 14.84
C LEU A 581 17.34 1.86 13.51
N PHE A 582 16.76 3.04 13.50
CA PHE A 582 16.75 3.94 12.36
C PHE A 582 17.15 5.34 12.79
N VAL A 583 18.20 5.88 12.17
CA VAL A 583 18.66 7.25 12.40
C VAL A 583 18.67 7.96 11.06
N GLN A 584 17.87 9.01 10.92
CA GLN A 584 17.75 9.80 9.70
C GLN A 584 18.14 11.25 9.96
N LYS A 585 18.93 11.80 9.06
CA LYS A 585 19.16 13.25 8.95
C LYS A 585 18.42 13.79 7.74
N THR A 586 17.45 14.66 7.98
CA THR A 586 16.53 15.17 6.94
C THR A 586 17.03 16.45 6.29
N PHE A 587 17.96 17.17 6.93
CA PHE A 587 18.34 18.53 6.55
C PHE A 587 19.84 18.78 6.53
N GLY A 588 20.30 19.70 5.65
CA GLY A 588 21.67 20.16 5.51
C GLY A 588 22.37 19.65 4.26
N LYS A 589 23.69 19.93 4.11
CA LYS A 589 24.49 19.54 2.93
C LYS A 589 24.61 18.03 2.79
N LEU A 590 24.63 17.29 3.91
CA LEU A 590 24.64 15.83 3.94
C LEU A 590 23.31 15.37 4.58
N THR A 591 22.48 14.65 3.85
CA THR A 591 21.23 14.04 4.26
C THR A 591 21.26 12.54 3.99
N GLY A 592 20.45 11.75 4.69
CA GLY A 592 20.37 10.29 4.52
C GLY A 592 20.00 9.61 5.81
N TRP A 593 20.17 8.29 5.86
CA TRP A 593 19.86 7.49 7.04
C TRP A 593 20.81 6.32 7.23
N VAL A 594 20.82 5.83 8.46
CA VAL A 594 21.45 4.58 8.86
C VAL A 594 20.37 3.69 9.44
N ALA A 595 20.32 2.45 8.98
CA ALA A 595 19.38 1.43 9.42
C ALA A 595 20.15 0.21 9.94
N TYR A 596 19.70 -0.33 11.07
CA TYR A 596 20.25 -1.56 11.65
C TYR A 596 19.11 -2.44 12.14
N THR A 597 19.21 -3.75 11.89
CA THR A 597 18.25 -4.74 12.33
C THR A 597 18.97 -5.95 12.90
N ASN A 598 18.53 -6.38 14.08
CA ASN A 598 18.88 -7.69 14.65
C ASN A 598 17.58 -8.47 14.83
N SER A 599 17.43 -9.58 14.10
CA SER A 599 16.19 -10.35 14.09
C SER A 599 16.42 -11.85 13.93
N ILE A 600 15.45 -12.61 14.38
CA ILE A 600 15.34 -14.05 14.19
C ILE A 600 13.98 -14.33 13.58
N ALA A 601 13.97 -15.13 12.52
CA ALA A 601 12.78 -15.74 11.93
C ALA A 601 12.99 -17.24 11.82
N ARG A 602 11.98 -18.02 12.20
CA ARG A 602 12.02 -19.48 12.12
C ARG A 602 10.70 -20.02 11.60
N LYS A 603 10.79 -21.05 10.75
CA LYS A 603 9.69 -21.88 10.29
C LYS A 603 9.76 -23.21 11.02
N ILE A 604 8.64 -23.72 11.44
CA ILE A 604 8.47 -24.98 12.17
C ILE A 604 7.57 -25.84 11.29
N MET A 605 8.12 -26.96 10.81
CA MET A 605 7.41 -27.97 10.01
C MET A 605 6.95 -29.11 10.90
#